data_c561d7a2dee3b5441abeb173e7c890b3
#
_entry.id   c561d7a2dee3b5441abeb173e7c890b3
#
_cell.length_a   1.000
_cell.length_b   1.000
_cell.length_c   1.000
_cell.angle_alpha   90.00
_cell.angle_beta   90.00
_cell.angle_gamma   90.00
#
_symmetry.space_group_name_H-M   'P 1'
#
loop_
_entity.id
_entity.type
_entity.pdbx_description
1 polymer ?
#
loop_
_entity_poly.entity_id
_entity_poly.type
_entity_poly.pdbx_seq_one_letter_code
_entity_poly.pdbx_strand_id
1 'polypeptide(L)'
;NLKRIAEINIPSEENIKKVAELINNSERPFIYAGGGIGISGAEKELLELAEKANIPVSESLMARSSFPANHPLCTWMIGMHGTKASNMGVTECDLLISLGSRFSDRVILDSSKFAQNAKVVHIDIDPAEINKNIPAYTSLVGDLKQILNRLIPSVEKKERKKWIEQIQAWKKEYPECYDKKPEHSINPKFICECINKIAGENTFITTEVGQHQMWTAQFYPFTKPRTFITSGGLGTMGFGTGAAMGVQFADKNNRVVHIAGDGSFRMNCNELATIQHYNLPIVIIVVDNHALGNVRMWQRLFYGKRFSQTTLDFGPDWCKLADAYGIKGYKASNAKEFEKVFKEAFEAKKPAV
;
A
#
# COMPACT_ATOMS: atom_id res chain seq x y z
N ASN A 1 21.54 -6.19 14.37
CA ASN A 1 22.51 -6.99 13.61
C ASN A 1 21.83 -7.85 12.54
N LEU A 2 20.97 -7.21 11.71
CA LEU A 2 20.20 -7.88 10.64
C LEU A 2 21.10 -8.55 9.59
N LYS A 3 22.28 -8.00 9.30
CA LYS A 3 23.27 -8.64 8.41
C LYS A 3 23.69 -10.04 8.90
N ARG A 4 23.86 -10.21 10.20
CA ARG A 4 24.30 -11.49 10.79
C ARG A 4 23.20 -12.55 10.75
N ILE A 5 21.92 -12.15 10.80
CA ILE A 5 20.77 -13.06 10.65
C ILE A 5 20.63 -13.51 9.19
N ALA A 6 20.80 -12.59 8.23
CA ALA A 6 20.75 -12.92 6.80
C ALA A 6 21.86 -13.86 6.35
N GLU A 7 23.06 -13.78 6.95
CA GLU A 7 24.19 -14.69 6.67
C GLU A 7 24.02 -16.08 7.31
N ILE A 8 23.25 -16.19 8.40
CA ILE A 8 23.08 -17.45 9.16
C ILE A 8 21.96 -18.33 8.59
N ASN A 9 20.96 -17.74 7.95
CA ASN A 9 19.76 -18.44 7.47
C ASN A 9 19.69 -18.45 5.93
N ILE A 10 20.62 -19.17 5.29
CA ILE A 10 20.52 -19.48 3.86
C ILE A 10 19.79 -20.82 3.72
N PRO A 11 18.59 -20.86 3.13
CA PRO A 11 17.89 -22.12 2.91
C PRO A 11 18.72 -23.11 2.09
N SER A 12 18.57 -24.41 2.39
CA SER A 12 19.24 -25.46 1.61
C SER A 12 18.74 -25.48 0.16
N GLU A 13 19.58 -25.94 -0.77
CA GLU A 13 19.20 -26.13 -2.17
C GLU A 13 18.00 -27.08 -2.31
N GLU A 14 17.90 -28.10 -1.48
CA GLU A 14 16.78 -29.03 -1.44
C GLU A 14 15.46 -28.30 -1.13
N ASN A 15 15.43 -27.43 -0.11
CA ASN A 15 14.25 -26.66 0.25
C ASN A 15 13.85 -25.67 -0.84
N ILE A 16 14.83 -25.04 -1.50
CA ILE A 16 14.57 -24.16 -2.64
C ILE A 16 13.96 -24.93 -3.82
N LYS A 17 14.52 -26.09 -4.16
CA LYS A 17 13.99 -26.97 -5.22
C LYS A 17 12.56 -27.42 -4.89
N LYS A 18 12.28 -27.81 -3.68
CA LYS A 18 10.94 -28.19 -3.23
C LYS A 18 9.92 -27.05 -3.44
N VAL A 19 10.30 -25.81 -3.15
CA VAL A 19 9.42 -24.65 -3.41
C VAL A 19 9.25 -24.43 -4.92
N ALA A 20 10.32 -24.54 -5.71
CA ALA A 20 10.23 -24.46 -7.17
C ALA A 20 9.30 -25.52 -7.76
N GLU A 21 9.38 -26.76 -7.30
CA GLU A 21 8.48 -27.86 -7.71
C GLU A 21 7.01 -27.57 -7.38
N LEU A 22 6.73 -27.01 -6.19
CA LEU A 22 5.37 -26.57 -5.83
C LEU A 22 4.85 -25.52 -6.80
N ILE A 23 5.67 -24.54 -7.16
CA ILE A 23 5.31 -23.50 -8.12
C ILE A 23 5.09 -24.10 -9.50
N ASN A 24 5.98 -24.99 -9.94
CA ASN A 24 5.91 -25.59 -11.27
C ASN A 24 4.68 -26.51 -11.44
N ASN A 25 4.24 -27.17 -10.37
CA ASN A 25 3.09 -28.09 -10.39
C ASN A 25 1.75 -27.43 -10.05
N SER A 26 1.74 -26.16 -9.62
CA SER A 26 0.51 -25.44 -9.31
C SER A 26 -0.17 -24.94 -10.57
N GLU A 27 -1.49 -25.05 -10.63
CA GLU A 27 -2.32 -24.51 -11.72
C GLU A 27 -2.81 -23.08 -11.42
N ARG A 28 -3.05 -22.77 -10.15
CA ARG A 28 -3.58 -21.50 -9.68
C ARG A 28 -2.72 -20.86 -8.59
N PRO A 29 -1.42 -20.66 -8.83
CA PRO A 29 -0.58 -20.02 -7.84
C PRO A 29 -0.95 -18.54 -7.68
N PHE A 30 -0.74 -18.01 -6.47
CA PHE A 30 -0.99 -16.62 -6.15
C PHE A 30 0.09 -16.08 -5.23
N ILE A 31 0.64 -14.90 -5.52
CA ILE A 31 1.66 -14.25 -4.68
C ILE A 31 0.97 -13.24 -3.75
N TYR A 32 1.29 -13.35 -2.46
CA TYR A 32 1.01 -12.36 -1.45
C TYR A 32 2.31 -11.66 -1.04
N ALA A 33 2.52 -10.46 -1.56
CA ALA A 33 3.70 -9.63 -1.29
C ALA A 33 3.51 -8.82 -0.01
N GLY A 34 4.42 -8.99 0.94
CA GLY A 34 4.50 -8.23 2.18
C GLY A 34 5.56 -7.14 2.15
N GLY A 35 5.63 -6.34 3.22
CA GLY A 35 6.61 -5.26 3.37
C GLY A 35 8.07 -5.70 3.30
N GLY A 36 8.35 -6.99 3.52
CA GLY A 36 9.67 -7.59 3.37
C GLY A 36 10.25 -7.46 1.96
N ILE A 37 9.43 -7.36 0.92
CA ILE A 37 9.89 -7.10 -0.46
C ILE A 37 10.64 -5.77 -0.52
N GLY A 38 10.03 -4.67 -0.07
CA GLY A 38 10.66 -3.37 -0.07
C GLY A 38 11.87 -3.27 0.87
N ILE A 39 11.84 -3.97 2.03
CA ILE A 39 12.95 -3.97 2.98
C ILE A 39 14.17 -4.67 2.41
N SER A 40 14.00 -5.79 1.72
CA SER A 40 15.10 -6.55 1.09
C SER A 40 15.53 -5.97 -0.27
N GLY A 41 14.75 -5.03 -0.85
CA GLY A 41 14.99 -4.52 -2.20
C GLY A 41 14.80 -5.58 -3.28
N ALA A 42 13.79 -6.44 -3.12
CA ALA A 42 13.50 -7.60 -3.98
C ALA A 42 12.38 -7.35 -5.00
N GLU A 43 12.08 -6.09 -5.31
CA GLU A 43 10.98 -5.72 -6.20
C GLU A 43 11.21 -6.24 -7.63
N LYS A 44 12.48 -6.21 -8.09
CA LYS A 44 12.86 -6.73 -9.41
C LYS A 44 12.70 -8.25 -9.47
N GLU A 45 13.14 -8.95 -8.46
CA GLU A 45 13.03 -10.40 -8.35
C GLU A 45 11.55 -10.85 -8.21
N LEU A 46 10.73 -10.06 -7.51
CA LEU A 46 9.28 -10.28 -7.45
C LEU A 46 8.65 -10.20 -8.85
N LEU A 47 8.98 -9.16 -9.60
CA LEU A 47 8.48 -8.97 -10.98
C LEU A 47 8.92 -10.13 -11.87
N GLU A 48 10.20 -10.50 -11.83
CA GLU A 48 10.76 -11.60 -12.63
C GLU A 48 10.10 -12.94 -12.32
N LEU A 49 9.90 -13.27 -11.04
CA LEU A 49 9.18 -14.48 -10.64
C LEU A 49 7.74 -14.48 -11.18
N ALA A 50 7.03 -13.37 -10.98
CA ALA A 50 5.63 -13.23 -11.41
C ALA A 50 5.48 -13.38 -12.92
N GLU A 51 6.34 -12.72 -13.71
CA GLU A 51 6.32 -12.79 -15.17
C GLU A 51 6.73 -14.19 -15.69
N LYS A 52 7.83 -14.75 -15.15
CA LYS A 52 8.34 -16.06 -15.59
C LYS A 52 7.31 -17.17 -15.42
N ALA A 53 6.67 -17.19 -14.26
CA ALA A 53 5.70 -18.21 -13.92
C ALA A 53 4.25 -17.79 -14.17
N ASN A 54 4.01 -16.57 -14.66
CA ASN A 54 2.69 -15.99 -14.91
C ASN A 54 1.76 -16.11 -13.69
N ILE A 55 2.21 -15.51 -12.56
CA ILE A 55 1.53 -15.60 -11.27
C ILE A 55 0.95 -14.23 -10.89
N PRO A 56 -0.35 -14.14 -10.60
CA PRO A 56 -0.96 -12.91 -10.09
C PRO A 56 -0.36 -12.49 -8.74
N VAL A 57 -0.19 -11.18 -8.53
CA VAL A 57 0.44 -10.59 -7.34
C VAL A 57 -0.55 -9.68 -6.64
N SER A 58 -0.74 -9.91 -5.35
CA SER A 58 -1.39 -8.97 -4.44
C SER A 58 -0.38 -8.39 -3.45
N GLU A 59 -0.65 -7.20 -2.96
CA GLU A 59 0.21 -6.49 -2.03
C GLU A 59 -0.49 -6.25 -0.69
N SER A 60 0.23 -6.40 0.42
CA SER A 60 -0.21 -5.82 1.69
C SER A 60 -0.11 -4.30 1.63
N LEU A 61 -0.71 -3.59 2.60
CA LEU A 61 -0.56 -2.14 2.73
C LEU A 61 0.93 -1.71 2.74
N MET A 62 1.78 -2.46 3.45
CA MET A 62 3.22 -2.16 3.55
C MET A 62 4.03 -2.57 2.31
N ALA A 63 3.45 -3.34 1.40
CA ALA A 63 4.07 -3.70 0.13
C ALA A 63 3.58 -2.83 -1.04
N ARG A 64 2.59 -1.94 -0.81
CA ARG A 64 2.11 -1.06 -1.89
C ARG A 64 3.28 -0.30 -2.51
N SER A 65 3.32 -0.24 -3.82
CA SER A 65 4.42 0.19 -4.68
C SER A 65 5.56 -0.83 -4.90
N SER A 66 5.49 -2.05 -4.35
CA SER A 66 6.50 -3.08 -4.65
C SER A 66 6.28 -3.78 -5.99
N PHE A 67 5.04 -3.74 -6.51
CA PHE A 67 4.69 -4.29 -7.80
C PHE A 67 3.96 -3.24 -8.66
N PRO A 68 4.28 -3.08 -9.95
CA PRO A 68 3.68 -2.02 -10.77
C PRO A 68 2.16 -2.18 -10.89
N ALA A 69 1.40 -1.16 -10.49
CA ALA A 69 -0.07 -1.20 -10.47
C ALA A 69 -0.71 -1.37 -11.86
N ASN A 70 0.00 -0.93 -12.92
CA ASN A 70 -0.42 -1.07 -14.32
C ASN A 70 -0.06 -2.41 -14.93
N HIS A 71 0.65 -3.29 -14.21
CA HIS A 71 1.02 -4.60 -14.71
C HIS A 71 -0.21 -5.53 -14.79
N PRO A 72 -0.40 -6.35 -15.86
CA PRO A 72 -1.55 -7.25 -15.98
C PRO A 72 -1.72 -8.20 -14.80
N LEU A 73 -0.62 -8.70 -14.23
CA LEU A 73 -0.62 -9.60 -13.08
C LEU A 73 -0.89 -8.91 -11.74
N CYS A 74 -0.90 -7.57 -11.67
CA CYS A 74 -1.22 -6.86 -10.45
C CYS A 74 -2.70 -6.98 -10.10
N THR A 75 -3.02 -7.48 -8.92
CA THR A 75 -4.37 -7.51 -8.37
C THR A 75 -4.59 -6.45 -7.29
N TRP A 76 -3.60 -5.59 -7.06
CA TRP A 76 -3.60 -4.52 -6.07
C TRP A 76 -3.56 -5.03 -4.63
N MET A 77 -4.17 -4.30 -3.70
CA MET A 77 -4.11 -4.62 -2.28
C MET A 77 -5.02 -5.79 -1.90
N ILE A 78 -4.57 -6.60 -0.95
CA ILE A 78 -5.32 -7.70 -0.34
C ILE A 78 -5.84 -7.32 1.06
N GLY A 79 -6.86 -8.00 1.53
CA GLY A 79 -7.38 -7.95 2.89
C GLY A 79 -8.63 -7.11 3.04
N MET A 80 -8.86 -6.56 4.23
CA MET A 80 -10.07 -5.82 4.62
C MET A 80 -10.39 -4.65 3.68
N HIS A 81 -9.37 -3.96 3.19
CA HIS A 81 -9.47 -2.86 2.25
C HIS A 81 -8.92 -3.23 0.86
N GLY A 82 -8.78 -4.53 0.61
CA GLY A 82 -8.25 -5.04 -0.65
C GLY A 82 -9.29 -5.11 -1.75
N THR A 83 -8.81 -5.32 -2.97
CA THR A 83 -9.68 -5.53 -4.14
C THR A 83 -10.42 -6.85 -4.04
N LYS A 84 -11.57 -6.93 -4.69
CA LYS A 84 -12.32 -8.18 -4.77
C LYS A 84 -11.51 -9.27 -5.49
N ALA A 85 -10.80 -8.89 -6.57
CA ALA A 85 -9.95 -9.82 -7.33
C ALA A 85 -8.80 -10.39 -6.49
N SER A 86 -8.13 -9.57 -5.64
CA SER A 86 -7.10 -10.05 -4.72
C SER A 86 -7.65 -11.03 -3.69
N ASN A 87 -8.78 -10.72 -3.07
CA ASN A 87 -9.38 -11.56 -2.04
C ASN A 87 -9.92 -12.88 -2.63
N MET A 88 -10.54 -12.84 -3.79
CA MET A 88 -10.97 -14.05 -4.52
C MET A 88 -9.76 -14.87 -4.98
N GLY A 89 -8.68 -14.22 -5.44
CA GLY A 89 -7.45 -14.88 -5.85
C GLY A 89 -6.85 -15.73 -4.73
N VAL A 90 -6.78 -15.20 -3.52
CA VAL A 90 -6.32 -15.95 -2.34
C VAL A 90 -7.27 -17.08 -1.96
N THR A 91 -8.58 -16.88 -2.11
CA THR A 91 -9.57 -17.91 -1.75
C THR A 91 -9.52 -19.09 -2.70
N GLU A 92 -9.31 -18.84 -4.00
CA GLU A 92 -9.41 -19.85 -5.06
C GLU A 92 -8.05 -20.43 -5.51
N CYS A 93 -6.93 -19.89 -5.02
CA CYS A 93 -5.61 -20.42 -5.37
C CYS A 93 -5.39 -21.83 -4.81
N ASP A 94 -4.55 -22.62 -5.48
CA ASP A 94 -4.07 -23.93 -5.01
C ASP A 94 -2.68 -23.84 -4.35
N LEU A 95 -1.97 -22.74 -4.58
CA LEU A 95 -0.69 -22.41 -3.97
C LEU A 95 -0.64 -20.92 -3.62
N LEU A 96 -0.49 -20.59 -2.34
CA LEU A 96 -0.24 -19.24 -1.88
C LEU A 96 1.25 -19.08 -1.55
N ILE A 97 1.90 -18.14 -2.24
CA ILE A 97 3.31 -17.81 -2.02
C ILE A 97 3.37 -16.49 -1.25
N SER A 98 3.61 -16.57 0.04
CA SER A 98 3.75 -15.40 0.91
C SER A 98 5.20 -14.95 0.96
N LEU A 99 5.47 -13.73 0.55
CA LEU A 99 6.80 -13.14 0.43
C LEU A 99 6.96 -11.98 1.43
N GLY A 100 7.63 -12.22 2.55
CA GLY A 100 7.90 -11.19 3.57
C GLY A 100 6.65 -10.59 4.18
N SER A 101 5.66 -11.41 4.48
CA SER A 101 4.41 -10.98 5.09
C SER A 101 4.13 -11.74 6.39
N ARG A 102 3.69 -11.00 7.40
CA ARG A 102 3.39 -11.55 8.72
C ARG A 102 1.96 -12.05 8.90
N PHE A 103 1.17 -12.13 7.85
CA PHE A 103 -0.23 -12.54 7.90
C PHE A 103 -1.02 -11.79 8.99
N SER A 104 -1.06 -10.46 8.89
CA SER A 104 -1.73 -9.62 9.89
C SER A 104 -3.25 -9.81 9.87
N ASP A 105 -3.90 -9.49 10.99
CA ASP A 105 -5.34 -9.50 11.18
C ASP A 105 -6.12 -8.67 10.15
N ARG A 106 -5.49 -7.59 9.63
CA ARG A 106 -6.09 -6.75 8.57
C ARG A 106 -6.20 -7.45 7.22
N VAL A 107 -5.46 -8.52 7.02
CA VAL A 107 -5.49 -9.35 5.80
C VAL A 107 -6.27 -10.62 6.03
N ILE A 108 -6.03 -11.31 7.14
CA ILE A 108 -6.57 -12.65 7.37
C ILE A 108 -8.03 -12.61 7.86
N LEU A 109 -8.40 -11.69 8.74
CA LEU A 109 -9.69 -11.59 9.43
C LEU A 109 -10.11 -12.86 10.19
N ASP A 110 -10.25 -13.98 9.48
CA ASP A 110 -10.59 -15.30 10.01
C ASP A 110 -9.62 -16.32 9.43
N SER A 111 -8.67 -16.78 10.24
CA SER A 111 -7.62 -17.71 9.81
C SER A 111 -8.18 -19.07 9.36
N SER A 112 -9.35 -19.46 9.86
CA SER A 112 -10.01 -20.71 9.48
C SER A 112 -10.57 -20.68 8.05
N LYS A 113 -10.72 -19.48 7.46
CA LYS A 113 -11.27 -19.27 6.10
C LYS A 113 -10.25 -18.77 5.10
N PHE A 114 -9.04 -18.45 5.55
CA PHE A 114 -8.02 -17.89 4.68
C PHE A 114 -7.27 -18.98 3.91
N ALA A 115 -7.23 -18.87 2.58
CA ALA A 115 -6.50 -19.78 1.69
C ALA A 115 -6.71 -21.29 1.97
N GLN A 116 -7.93 -21.70 2.30
CA GLN A 116 -8.28 -23.07 2.74
C GLN A 116 -7.91 -24.15 1.73
N ASN A 117 -7.92 -23.83 0.44
CA ASN A 117 -7.67 -24.77 -0.65
C ASN A 117 -6.21 -24.76 -1.10
N ALA A 118 -5.37 -23.89 -0.52
CA ALA A 118 -4.00 -23.67 -0.97
C ALA A 118 -2.97 -24.34 -0.08
N LYS A 119 -1.92 -24.88 -0.68
CA LYS A 119 -0.65 -25.06 0.02
C LYS A 119 -0.04 -23.68 0.23
N VAL A 120 0.42 -23.38 1.46
CA VAL A 120 1.04 -22.09 1.77
C VAL A 120 2.55 -22.26 1.79
N VAL A 121 3.25 -21.53 0.93
CA VAL A 121 4.70 -21.32 1.01
C VAL A 121 4.94 -20.00 1.72
N HIS A 122 5.65 -20.03 2.85
CA HIS A 122 5.95 -18.81 3.60
C HIS A 122 7.46 -18.52 3.58
N ILE A 123 7.82 -17.40 3.00
CA ILE A 123 9.21 -16.93 2.92
C ILE A 123 9.31 -15.63 3.74
N ASP A 124 10.09 -15.68 4.81
CA ASP A 124 10.30 -14.53 5.68
C ASP A 124 11.72 -14.54 6.27
N ILE A 125 12.22 -13.39 6.67
CA ILE A 125 13.52 -13.26 7.35
C ILE A 125 13.40 -13.63 8.83
N ASP A 126 12.22 -13.45 9.42
CA ASP A 126 11.97 -13.74 10.83
C ASP A 126 11.38 -15.14 11.02
N PRO A 127 12.13 -16.10 11.61
CA PRO A 127 11.60 -17.43 11.86
C PRO A 127 10.41 -17.45 12.82
N ALA A 128 10.23 -16.40 13.64
CA ALA A 128 9.10 -16.29 14.57
C ALA A 128 7.76 -15.99 13.88
N GLU A 129 7.78 -15.52 12.64
CA GLU A 129 6.56 -15.31 11.84
C GLU A 129 6.07 -16.60 11.17
N ILE A 130 6.94 -17.62 11.01
CA ILE A 130 6.57 -18.89 10.38
C ILE A 130 5.60 -19.68 11.29
N ASN A 131 4.47 -20.10 10.71
CA ASN A 131 3.40 -20.84 11.40
C ASN A 131 2.69 -20.06 12.54
N LYS A 132 2.95 -18.78 12.69
CA LYS A 132 2.37 -17.98 13.78
C LYS A 132 0.86 -17.74 13.58
N ASN A 133 0.44 -17.27 12.43
CA ASN A 133 -0.93 -16.93 12.15
C ASN A 133 -1.60 -17.89 11.15
N ILE A 134 -0.84 -18.37 10.18
CA ILE A 134 -1.28 -19.33 9.17
C ILE A 134 -0.25 -20.48 9.10
N PRO A 135 -0.71 -21.74 9.18
CA PRO A 135 0.17 -22.88 8.99
C PRO A 135 0.77 -22.89 7.58
N ALA A 136 2.10 -22.97 7.48
CA ALA A 136 2.79 -23.10 6.22
C ALA A 136 2.95 -24.59 5.85
N TYR A 137 2.67 -24.94 4.60
CA TYR A 137 3.00 -26.26 4.05
C TYR A 137 4.53 -26.44 3.96
N THR A 138 5.23 -25.38 3.61
CA THR A 138 6.70 -25.30 3.65
C THR A 138 7.15 -23.84 3.83
N SER A 139 8.34 -23.63 4.33
CA SER A 139 8.87 -22.29 4.55
C SER A 139 10.34 -22.18 4.17
N LEU A 140 10.77 -20.97 3.82
CA LEU A 140 12.16 -20.60 3.65
C LEU A 140 12.45 -19.41 4.55
N VAL A 141 13.42 -19.52 5.44
CA VAL A 141 13.83 -18.43 6.34
C VAL A 141 15.10 -17.79 5.81
N GLY A 142 15.09 -16.48 5.56
CA GLY A 142 16.23 -15.74 5.07
C GLY A 142 15.84 -14.46 4.31
N ASP A 143 16.86 -13.79 3.75
CA ASP A 143 16.66 -12.59 2.94
C ASP A 143 15.93 -12.91 1.64
N LEU A 144 14.85 -12.20 1.38
CA LEU A 144 13.99 -12.45 0.22
C LEU A 144 14.70 -12.31 -1.11
N LYS A 145 15.53 -11.29 -1.26
CA LYS A 145 16.26 -11.08 -2.52
C LYS A 145 17.18 -12.24 -2.82
N GLN A 146 17.92 -12.70 -1.81
CA GLN A 146 18.83 -13.86 -1.95
C GLN A 146 18.05 -15.13 -2.25
N ILE A 147 16.94 -15.38 -1.56
CA ILE A 147 16.09 -16.56 -1.79
C ILE A 147 15.51 -16.53 -3.19
N LEU A 148 14.93 -15.41 -3.63
CA LEU A 148 14.32 -15.29 -4.96
C LEU A 148 15.36 -15.48 -6.08
N ASN A 149 16.56 -14.91 -5.96
CA ASN A 149 17.65 -15.10 -6.92
C ASN A 149 18.05 -16.58 -7.08
N ARG A 150 17.92 -17.40 -6.03
CA ARG A 150 18.20 -18.84 -6.08
C ARG A 150 16.99 -19.65 -6.54
N LEU A 151 15.78 -19.20 -6.24
CA LEU A 151 14.53 -19.88 -6.58
C LEU A 151 14.17 -19.74 -8.06
N ILE A 152 14.25 -18.52 -8.60
CA ILE A 152 13.82 -18.17 -9.96
C ILE A 152 14.46 -19.06 -11.04
N PRO A 153 15.76 -19.41 -11.01
CA PRO A 153 16.36 -20.30 -12.00
C PRO A 153 15.68 -21.66 -12.11
N SER A 154 15.17 -22.21 -11.02
CA SER A 154 14.50 -23.52 -10.95
C SER A 154 12.99 -23.48 -11.24
N VAL A 155 12.40 -22.27 -11.37
CA VAL A 155 11.01 -22.10 -11.72
C VAL A 155 10.86 -22.15 -13.24
N GLU A 156 9.89 -22.92 -13.72
CA GLU A 156 9.59 -23.06 -15.14
C GLU A 156 8.73 -21.90 -15.66
N LYS A 157 8.90 -21.58 -16.94
CA LYS A 157 8.00 -20.65 -17.63
C LYS A 157 6.64 -21.33 -17.85
N LYS A 158 5.56 -20.69 -17.39
CA LYS A 158 4.18 -21.20 -17.51
C LYS A 158 3.24 -20.10 -18.02
N GLU A 159 2.21 -20.45 -18.75
CA GLU A 159 1.21 -19.48 -19.24
C GLU A 159 -0.01 -19.34 -18.32
N ARG A 160 -0.48 -20.42 -17.72
CA ARG A 160 -1.65 -20.49 -16.81
C ARG A 160 -2.88 -19.71 -17.31
N LYS A 161 -3.19 -19.81 -18.60
CA LYS A 161 -4.22 -19.01 -19.30
C LYS A 161 -5.54 -18.94 -18.54
N LYS A 162 -6.12 -20.09 -18.18
CA LYS A 162 -7.42 -20.15 -17.49
C LYS A 162 -7.41 -19.38 -16.17
N TRP A 163 -6.32 -19.48 -15.42
CA TRP A 163 -6.18 -18.77 -14.14
C TRP A 163 -6.09 -17.25 -14.34
N ILE A 164 -5.28 -16.81 -15.28
CA ILE A 164 -5.13 -15.39 -15.60
C ILE A 164 -6.44 -14.82 -16.16
N GLU A 165 -7.12 -15.53 -17.05
CA GLU A 165 -8.44 -15.14 -17.56
C GLU A 165 -9.47 -14.97 -16.42
N GLN A 166 -9.46 -15.88 -15.44
CA GLN A 166 -10.33 -15.79 -14.27
C GLN A 166 -10.02 -14.54 -13.42
N ILE A 167 -8.74 -14.26 -13.15
CA ILE A 167 -8.32 -13.04 -12.45
C ILE A 167 -8.76 -11.79 -13.21
N GLN A 168 -8.57 -11.74 -14.52
CA GLN A 168 -8.99 -10.61 -15.34
C GLN A 168 -10.52 -10.44 -15.38
N ALA A 169 -11.26 -11.56 -15.40
CA ALA A 169 -12.72 -11.53 -15.30
C ALA A 169 -13.18 -10.88 -13.99
N TRP A 170 -12.59 -11.25 -12.85
CA TRP A 170 -12.92 -10.63 -11.56
C TRP A 170 -12.53 -9.14 -11.51
N LYS A 171 -11.38 -8.76 -12.06
CA LYS A 171 -11.00 -7.34 -12.15
C LYS A 171 -12.01 -6.52 -12.96
N LYS A 172 -12.56 -7.10 -14.02
CA LYS A 172 -13.57 -6.46 -14.87
C LYS A 172 -14.96 -6.43 -14.22
N GLU A 173 -15.35 -7.52 -13.56
CA GLU A 173 -16.66 -7.65 -12.90
C GLU A 173 -16.76 -6.77 -11.65
N TYR A 174 -15.66 -6.63 -10.91
CA TYR A 174 -15.58 -5.86 -9.67
C TYR A 174 -14.51 -4.76 -9.79
N PRO A 175 -14.73 -3.74 -10.64
CA PRO A 175 -13.78 -2.66 -10.76
C PRO A 175 -13.72 -1.86 -9.45
N GLU A 176 -12.53 -1.40 -9.11
CA GLU A 176 -12.37 -0.50 -7.96
C GLU A 176 -13.06 0.83 -8.26
N CYS A 177 -14.18 1.03 -7.61
CA CYS A 177 -14.96 2.26 -7.71
C CYS A 177 -15.29 2.79 -6.32
N TYR A 178 -15.36 4.09 -6.21
CA TYR A 178 -15.91 4.77 -5.05
C TYR A 178 -17.32 5.24 -5.43
N ASP A 179 -18.30 4.40 -5.16
CA ASP A 179 -19.69 4.68 -5.46
C ASP A 179 -20.26 5.72 -4.49
N LYS A 180 -20.82 6.73 -5.05
CA LYS A 180 -21.64 7.83 -4.49
C LYS A 180 -20.89 9.12 -4.26
N LYS A 181 -21.20 10.01 -5.13
CA LYS A 181 -20.98 11.45 -5.04
C LYS A 181 -22.11 12.06 -4.23
N PRO A 182 -21.90 12.54 -3.02
CA PRO A 182 -22.64 13.69 -2.60
C PRO A 182 -22.27 14.83 -3.54
N GLU A 183 -23.23 15.60 -3.97
CA GLU A 183 -23.09 16.69 -4.97
C GLU A 183 -22.02 17.74 -4.62
N HIS A 184 -21.54 17.71 -3.37
CA HIS A 184 -20.57 18.64 -2.78
C HIS A 184 -19.32 17.96 -2.18
N SER A 185 -18.94 16.76 -2.62
CA SER A 185 -17.71 16.12 -2.16
C SER A 185 -16.79 15.72 -3.30
N ILE A 186 -15.49 15.72 -3.02
CA ILE A 186 -14.48 15.24 -3.97
C ILE A 186 -14.33 13.74 -3.79
N ASN A 187 -14.47 12.99 -4.90
CA ASN A 187 -14.27 11.54 -4.87
C ASN A 187 -12.80 11.20 -4.55
N PRO A 188 -12.50 10.38 -3.53
CA PRO A 188 -11.13 10.00 -3.18
C PRO A 188 -10.33 9.36 -4.32
N LYS A 189 -10.98 8.57 -5.17
CA LYS A 189 -10.35 7.99 -6.37
C LYS A 189 -9.92 9.09 -7.33
N PHE A 190 -10.78 10.09 -7.56
CA PHE A 190 -10.43 11.25 -8.38
C PHE A 190 -9.21 12.01 -7.83
N ILE A 191 -9.12 12.18 -6.50
CA ILE A 191 -7.94 12.82 -5.87
C ILE A 191 -6.68 12.06 -6.26
N CYS A 192 -6.65 10.73 -6.08
CA CYS A 192 -5.48 9.90 -6.40
C CYS A 192 -5.12 9.94 -7.89
N GLU A 193 -6.10 9.82 -8.77
CA GLU A 193 -5.91 9.89 -10.23
C GLU A 193 -5.41 11.28 -10.68
N CYS A 194 -5.97 12.34 -10.12
CA CYS A 194 -5.56 13.72 -10.40
C CYS A 194 -4.11 13.99 -9.96
N ILE A 195 -3.75 13.53 -8.74
CA ILE A 195 -2.37 13.65 -8.24
C ILE A 195 -1.42 12.91 -9.18
N ASN A 196 -1.70 11.66 -9.53
CA ASN A 196 -0.84 10.87 -10.41
C ASN A 196 -0.69 11.51 -11.79
N LYS A 197 -1.77 12.04 -12.37
CA LYS A 197 -1.78 12.72 -13.68
C LYS A 197 -0.88 13.97 -13.68
N ILE A 198 -0.93 14.77 -12.62
CA ILE A 198 -0.21 16.06 -12.55
C ILE A 198 1.22 15.86 -12.04
N ALA A 199 1.41 15.06 -11.00
CA ALA A 199 2.69 14.91 -10.32
C ALA A 199 3.61 13.86 -10.96
N GLY A 200 3.04 12.88 -11.67
CA GLY A 200 3.80 11.85 -12.37
C GLY A 200 4.33 10.73 -11.47
N GLU A 201 4.89 9.70 -12.07
CA GLU A 201 5.27 8.43 -11.44
C GLU A 201 6.47 8.51 -10.46
N ASN A 202 7.31 9.55 -10.58
CA ASN A 202 8.48 9.74 -9.71
C ASN A 202 8.15 10.52 -8.42
N THR A 203 6.88 10.83 -8.20
CA THR A 203 6.44 11.54 -6.99
C THR A 203 6.30 10.57 -5.83
N PHE A 204 6.89 10.92 -4.70
CA PHE A 204 6.66 10.19 -3.45
C PHE A 204 5.33 10.58 -2.84
N ILE A 205 4.56 9.58 -2.47
CA ILE A 205 3.28 9.75 -1.78
C ILE A 205 3.46 9.32 -0.33
N THR A 206 3.32 10.25 0.59
CA THR A 206 3.30 9.96 2.01
C THR A 206 1.88 10.11 2.55
N THR A 207 1.51 9.33 3.54
CA THR A 207 0.18 9.47 4.14
C THR A 207 0.24 9.56 5.66
N GLU A 208 -0.70 10.30 6.22
CA GLU A 208 -1.14 10.10 7.58
C GLU A 208 -1.95 8.82 7.71
N VAL A 209 -2.48 8.51 8.90
CA VAL A 209 -3.25 7.31 9.17
C VAL A 209 -4.75 7.63 9.28
N GLY A 210 -5.56 6.91 8.48
CA GLY A 210 -7.01 7.10 8.43
C GLY A 210 -7.63 6.63 7.12
N GLN A 211 -8.87 7.06 6.83
CA GLN A 211 -9.54 6.70 5.57
C GLN A 211 -8.75 7.16 4.34
N HIS A 212 -8.17 8.34 4.38
CA HIS A 212 -7.32 8.89 3.32
C HIS A 212 -6.14 7.96 2.99
N GLN A 213 -5.53 7.32 4.00
CA GLN A 213 -4.49 6.31 3.82
C GLN A 213 -5.02 5.10 3.04
N MET A 214 -6.19 4.59 3.44
CA MET A 214 -6.81 3.44 2.78
C MET A 214 -7.19 3.78 1.34
N TRP A 215 -7.79 4.95 1.10
CA TRP A 215 -8.12 5.40 -0.26
C TRP A 215 -6.89 5.57 -1.13
N THR A 216 -5.82 6.14 -0.58
CA THR A 216 -4.54 6.26 -1.30
C THR A 216 -3.99 4.87 -1.67
N ALA A 217 -4.00 3.93 -0.73
CA ALA A 217 -3.55 2.57 -0.99
C ALA A 217 -4.44 1.82 -2.01
N GLN A 218 -5.76 2.10 -2.02
CA GLN A 218 -6.71 1.48 -2.94
C GLN A 218 -6.67 2.08 -4.35
N PHE A 219 -6.47 3.40 -4.49
CA PHE A 219 -6.74 4.08 -5.75
C PHE A 219 -5.50 4.70 -6.40
N TYR A 220 -4.40 4.92 -5.67
CA TYR A 220 -3.21 5.50 -6.29
C TYR A 220 -2.44 4.44 -7.10
N PRO A 221 -2.19 4.66 -8.41
CA PRO A 221 -1.57 3.67 -9.29
C PRO A 221 -0.04 3.72 -9.19
N PHE A 222 0.54 3.20 -8.12
CA PHE A 222 1.99 3.14 -7.93
C PHE A 222 2.65 2.28 -9.01
N THR A 223 3.58 2.85 -9.77
CA THR A 223 4.35 2.16 -10.82
C THR A 223 5.84 2.06 -10.50
N LYS A 224 6.32 2.84 -9.54
CA LYS A 224 7.71 2.84 -9.09
C LYS A 224 7.83 2.29 -7.69
N PRO A 225 8.84 1.45 -7.42
CA PRO A 225 9.05 0.90 -6.10
C PRO A 225 9.40 1.99 -5.08
N ARG A 226 8.98 1.76 -3.83
CA ARG A 226 9.30 2.60 -2.66
C ARG A 226 8.81 4.05 -2.76
N THR A 227 7.78 4.31 -3.58
CA THR A 227 7.18 5.65 -3.71
C THR A 227 5.97 5.86 -2.79
N PHE A 228 5.54 4.83 -2.05
CA PHE A 228 4.50 4.93 -1.04
C PHE A 228 5.06 4.75 0.37
N ILE A 229 4.93 5.78 1.20
CA ILE A 229 5.46 5.82 2.55
C ILE A 229 4.33 6.07 3.54
N THR A 230 4.08 5.10 4.42
CA THR A 230 2.96 5.14 5.34
C THR A 230 3.24 4.33 6.62
N SER A 231 2.56 4.65 7.71
CA SER A 231 2.55 3.84 8.92
C SER A 231 1.45 2.78 8.84
N GLY A 232 1.74 1.63 8.23
CA GLY A 232 0.77 0.53 8.08
C GLY A 232 0.98 -0.61 9.07
N GLY A 233 2.10 -0.64 9.78
CA GLY A 233 2.38 -1.62 10.84
C GLY A 233 1.69 -1.27 12.15
N LEU A 234 2.07 -0.16 12.78
CA LEU A 234 1.46 0.36 14.01
C LEU A 234 0.25 1.25 13.72
N GLY A 235 0.25 1.98 12.60
CA GLY A 235 -0.83 2.90 12.26
C GLY A 235 -0.80 4.18 13.09
N THR A 236 0.37 4.82 13.17
CA THR A 236 0.60 6.02 13.99
C THR A 236 0.05 7.26 13.30
N MET A 237 -1.01 7.86 13.84
CA MET A 237 -1.47 9.19 13.43
C MET A 237 -0.39 10.23 13.80
N GLY A 238 -0.13 11.19 12.90
CA GLY A 238 0.98 12.17 13.04
C GLY A 238 2.32 11.73 12.43
N PHE A 239 2.41 10.50 11.92
CA PHE A 239 3.63 9.98 11.28
C PHE A 239 3.97 10.68 9.95
N GLY A 240 2.95 10.97 9.16
CA GLY A 240 3.10 11.25 7.74
C GLY A 240 3.82 12.56 7.44
N THR A 241 3.57 13.61 8.22
CA THR A 241 4.23 14.92 8.03
C THR A 241 5.75 14.80 8.22
N GLY A 242 6.19 14.12 9.31
CA GLY A 242 7.61 13.83 9.52
C GLY A 242 8.23 12.97 8.43
N ALA A 243 7.50 11.94 7.97
CA ALA A 243 7.94 11.09 6.87
C ALA A 243 8.09 11.87 5.56
N ALA A 244 7.16 12.79 5.25
CA ALA A 244 7.24 13.65 4.07
C ALA A 244 8.50 14.52 4.07
N MET A 245 8.83 15.11 5.21
CA MET A 245 10.08 15.88 5.37
C MET A 245 11.30 14.98 5.17
N GLY A 246 11.33 13.82 5.83
CA GLY A 246 12.44 12.86 5.71
C GLY A 246 12.69 12.43 4.26
N VAL A 247 11.64 12.12 3.50
CA VAL A 247 11.73 11.78 2.07
C VAL A 247 12.27 12.95 1.26
N GLN A 248 11.76 14.18 1.49
CA GLN A 248 12.19 15.34 0.72
C GLN A 248 13.66 15.74 1.03
N PHE A 249 14.15 15.48 2.24
CA PHE A 249 15.57 15.65 2.56
C PHE A 249 16.43 14.56 1.92
N ALA A 250 15.94 13.32 1.86
CA ALA A 250 16.67 12.20 1.26
C ALA A 250 16.72 12.29 -0.27
N ASP A 251 15.68 12.79 -0.90
CA ASP A 251 15.59 12.96 -2.36
C ASP A 251 15.13 14.38 -2.71
N LYS A 252 16.10 15.20 -3.13
CA LYS A 252 15.86 16.60 -3.52
C LYS A 252 15.39 16.75 -4.97
N ASN A 253 15.51 15.71 -5.78
CA ASN A 253 15.19 15.74 -7.21
C ASN A 253 13.72 15.44 -7.46
N ASN A 254 13.12 14.58 -6.64
CA ASN A 254 11.72 14.20 -6.74
C ASN A 254 10.87 14.94 -5.71
N ARG A 255 9.59 15.07 -6.02
CA ARG A 255 8.62 15.80 -5.19
C ARG A 255 7.91 14.86 -4.24
N VAL A 256 7.45 15.43 -3.14
CA VAL A 256 6.61 14.74 -2.16
C VAL A 256 5.22 15.36 -2.17
N VAL A 257 4.20 14.51 -2.28
CA VAL A 257 2.81 14.85 -1.98
C VAL A 257 2.41 14.10 -0.72
N HIS A 258 2.02 14.85 0.29
CA HIS A 258 1.57 14.31 1.56
C HIS A 258 0.04 14.35 1.66
N ILE A 259 -0.60 13.18 1.83
CA ILE A 259 -2.05 13.06 1.92
C ILE A 259 -2.43 12.79 3.39
N ALA A 260 -3.15 13.71 3.99
CA ALA A 260 -3.53 13.67 5.39
C ALA A 260 -5.04 13.75 5.57
N GLY A 261 -5.56 13.25 6.67
CA GLY A 261 -6.90 13.57 7.16
C GLY A 261 -6.83 14.67 8.20
N ASP A 262 -7.92 15.41 8.34
CA ASP A 262 -8.04 16.52 9.30
C ASP A 262 -7.70 16.13 10.75
N GLY A 263 -8.14 14.95 11.20
CA GLY A 263 -7.85 14.44 12.55
C GLY A 263 -6.39 14.06 12.76
N SER A 264 -5.77 13.45 11.75
CA SER A 264 -4.39 12.97 11.84
C SER A 264 -3.37 14.10 11.66
N PHE A 265 -3.63 15.02 10.72
CA PHE A 265 -2.75 16.15 10.44
C PHE A 265 -2.58 17.08 11.64
N ARG A 266 -3.66 17.31 12.41
CA ARG A 266 -3.57 18.18 13.60
C ARG A 266 -2.63 17.65 14.70
N MET A 267 -2.27 16.37 14.66
CA MET A 267 -1.36 15.78 15.66
C MET A 267 0.09 16.25 15.49
N ASN A 268 0.46 16.66 14.27
CA ASN A 268 1.84 17.07 13.97
C ASN A 268 1.93 18.27 13.01
N CYS A 269 0.88 19.09 12.93
CA CYS A 269 0.85 20.26 12.06
C CYS A 269 1.85 21.38 12.48
N ASN A 270 2.39 21.33 13.71
CA ASN A 270 3.48 22.19 14.15
C ASN A 270 4.74 22.05 13.28
N GLU A 271 4.94 20.93 12.61
CA GLU A 271 6.05 20.70 11.68
C GLU A 271 5.97 21.55 10.39
N LEU A 272 4.87 22.28 10.18
CA LEU A 272 4.81 23.32 9.16
C LEU A 272 5.93 24.37 9.37
N ALA A 273 6.35 24.62 10.61
CA ALA A 273 7.49 25.47 10.91
C ALA A 273 8.79 24.95 10.27
N THR A 274 9.05 23.66 10.41
CA THR A 274 10.22 22.98 9.82
C THR A 274 10.15 22.99 8.29
N ILE A 275 9.00 22.68 7.73
CA ILE A 275 8.75 22.66 6.28
C ILE A 275 9.01 24.05 5.68
N GLN A 276 8.52 25.10 6.32
CA GLN A 276 8.72 26.48 5.88
C GLN A 276 10.16 26.92 6.05
N HIS A 277 10.79 26.64 7.21
CA HIS A 277 12.18 27.03 7.49
C HIS A 277 13.15 26.52 6.41
N TYR A 278 12.98 25.25 6.00
CA TYR A 278 13.84 24.64 4.97
C TYR A 278 13.28 24.80 3.55
N ASN A 279 12.16 25.52 3.39
CA ASN A 279 11.47 25.70 2.11
C ASN A 279 11.29 24.37 1.35
N LEU A 280 10.84 23.33 2.06
CA LEU A 280 10.64 21.99 1.48
C LEU A 280 9.45 22.02 0.52
N PRO A 281 9.62 21.69 -0.78
CA PRO A 281 8.56 21.81 -1.77
C PRO A 281 7.53 20.68 -1.67
N ILE A 282 7.00 20.45 -0.47
CA ILE A 282 5.99 19.44 -0.16
C ILE A 282 4.60 20.04 -0.39
N VAL A 283 3.75 19.34 -1.12
CA VAL A 283 2.32 19.68 -1.19
C VAL A 283 1.56 18.79 -0.22
N ILE A 284 0.95 19.40 0.79
CA ILE A 284 0.16 18.73 1.81
C ILE A 284 -1.32 18.84 1.41
N ILE A 285 -2.00 17.71 1.26
CA ILE A 285 -3.43 17.64 0.95
C ILE A 285 -4.15 17.16 2.20
N VAL A 286 -4.91 18.05 2.86
CA VAL A 286 -5.75 17.70 3.99
C VAL A 286 -7.14 17.33 3.48
N VAL A 287 -7.46 16.03 3.53
CA VAL A 287 -8.80 15.52 3.20
C VAL A 287 -9.69 15.74 4.44
N ASP A 288 -10.38 16.87 4.43
CA ASP A 288 -11.19 17.32 5.56
C ASP A 288 -12.63 16.78 5.44
N ASN A 289 -12.92 15.76 6.23
CA ASN A 289 -14.26 15.18 6.33
C ASN A 289 -14.90 15.41 7.71
N HIS A 290 -14.32 16.25 8.54
CA HIS A 290 -14.74 16.57 9.90
C HIS A 290 -14.95 15.33 10.77
N ALA A 291 -14.12 14.29 10.59
CA ALA A 291 -14.29 13.05 11.34
C ALA A 291 -13.00 12.23 11.49
N LEU A 292 -12.91 11.47 12.58
CA LEU A 292 -12.02 10.32 12.67
C LEU A 292 -12.59 9.18 11.80
N GLY A 293 -12.38 9.28 10.49
CA GLY A 293 -13.15 8.57 9.48
C GLY A 293 -13.13 7.05 9.59
N ASN A 294 -11.98 6.42 9.89
CA ASN A 294 -11.90 4.97 10.06
C ASN A 294 -12.71 4.50 11.27
N VAL A 295 -12.59 5.19 12.41
CA VAL A 295 -13.35 4.84 13.63
C VAL A 295 -14.84 5.02 13.38
N ARG A 296 -15.24 6.14 12.75
CA ARG A 296 -16.64 6.41 12.40
C ARG A 296 -17.20 5.36 11.44
N MET A 297 -16.41 4.87 10.50
CA MET A 297 -16.80 3.78 9.59
C MET A 297 -17.09 2.50 10.37
N TRP A 298 -16.26 2.13 11.34
CA TRP A 298 -16.48 0.96 12.19
C TRP A 298 -17.74 1.11 13.06
N GLN A 299 -17.95 2.29 13.65
CA GLN A 299 -19.19 2.58 14.39
C GLN A 299 -20.42 2.45 13.50
N ARG A 300 -20.31 2.84 12.24
CA ARG A 300 -21.39 2.67 11.27
C ARG A 300 -21.66 1.20 10.91
N LEU A 301 -20.61 0.42 10.68
CA LEU A 301 -20.73 -0.95 10.17
C LEU A 301 -21.07 -1.96 11.28
N PHE A 302 -20.43 -1.83 12.45
CA PHE A 302 -20.47 -2.87 13.48
C PHE A 302 -21.18 -2.45 14.77
N TYR A 303 -21.41 -1.15 14.98
CA TYR A 303 -21.98 -0.64 16.23
C TYR A 303 -23.33 0.06 16.05
N GLY A 304 -24.11 -0.32 15.03
CA GLY A 304 -25.46 0.18 14.82
C GLY A 304 -25.54 1.70 14.64
N LYS A 305 -24.52 2.32 14.03
CA LYS A 305 -24.39 3.78 13.84
C LYS A 305 -24.37 4.58 15.15
N ARG A 306 -23.97 3.98 16.26
CA ARG A 306 -23.77 4.68 17.53
C ARG A 306 -22.45 5.45 17.48
N PHE A 307 -22.50 6.66 16.94
CA PHE A 307 -21.33 7.52 16.80
C PHE A 307 -20.97 8.17 18.14
N SER A 308 -19.71 7.99 18.57
CA SER A 308 -19.18 8.57 19.81
C SER A 308 -17.79 9.12 19.58
N GLN A 309 -17.58 10.40 19.88
CA GLN A 309 -16.28 11.09 19.85
C GLN A 309 -15.51 11.00 18.51
N THR A 310 -16.22 10.84 17.40
CA THR A 310 -15.61 10.71 16.05
C THR A 310 -15.92 11.90 15.14
N THR A 311 -16.72 12.85 15.59
CA THR A 311 -16.98 14.10 14.87
C THR A 311 -15.94 15.16 15.26
N LEU A 312 -15.40 15.86 14.27
CA LEU A 312 -14.38 16.90 14.43
C LEU A 312 -14.93 18.23 13.88
N ASP A 313 -16.01 18.73 14.52
CA ASP A 313 -16.73 19.95 14.12
C ASP A 313 -16.06 21.26 14.59
N PHE A 314 -14.96 21.17 15.31
CA PHE A 314 -14.18 22.28 15.85
C PHE A 314 -12.75 22.35 15.27
N GLY A 315 -12.59 22.02 14.00
CA GLY A 315 -11.28 22.04 13.32
C GLY A 315 -10.77 23.47 13.06
N PRO A 316 -9.46 23.65 12.90
CA PRO A 316 -8.89 24.92 12.45
C PRO A 316 -9.25 25.17 10.97
N ASP A 317 -9.23 26.43 10.58
CA ASP A 317 -9.15 26.81 9.18
C ASP A 317 -7.73 26.49 8.69
N TRP A 318 -7.58 25.43 7.89
CA TRP A 318 -6.28 24.94 7.43
C TRP A 318 -5.53 25.96 6.57
N CYS A 319 -6.23 26.81 5.82
CA CYS A 319 -5.63 27.86 5.01
C CYS A 319 -5.03 28.96 5.92
N LYS A 320 -5.77 29.37 6.95
CA LYS A 320 -5.27 30.35 7.93
C LYS A 320 -4.11 29.80 8.76
N LEU A 321 -4.17 28.51 9.10
CA LEU A 321 -3.07 27.84 9.80
C LEU A 321 -1.81 27.83 8.93
N ALA A 322 -1.92 27.46 7.66
CA ALA A 322 -0.80 27.48 6.72
C ALA A 322 -0.22 28.90 6.57
N ASP A 323 -1.07 29.91 6.41
CA ASP A 323 -0.68 31.30 6.30
C ASP A 323 0.06 31.82 7.54
N ALA A 324 -0.38 31.40 8.74
CA ALA A 324 0.31 31.72 9.99
C ALA A 324 1.77 31.20 10.06
N TYR A 325 2.06 30.12 9.33
CA TYR A 325 3.43 29.62 9.12
C TYR A 325 4.12 30.18 7.87
N GLY A 326 3.49 31.12 7.14
CA GLY A 326 4.02 31.65 5.88
C GLY A 326 3.95 30.69 4.69
N ILE A 327 3.11 29.66 4.78
CA ILE A 327 2.87 28.66 3.74
C ILE A 327 1.56 28.98 3.01
N LYS A 328 1.56 28.94 1.69
CA LYS A 328 0.33 29.22 0.93
C LYS A 328 -0.71 28.14 1.15
N GLY A 329 -1.88 28.54 1.63
CA GLY A 329 -3.07 27.70 1.77
C GLY A 329 -3.96 27.77 0.53
N TYR A 330 -4.54 26.62 0.17
CA TYR A 330 -5.52 26.49 -0.91
C TYR A 330 -6.76 25.76 -0.39
N LYS A 331 -7.91 26.02 -0.97
CA LYS A 331 -9.16 25.33 -0.65
C LYS A 331 -9.85 24.87 -1.93
N ALA A 332 -10.37 23.66 -1.91
CA ALA A 332 -11.16 23.08 -2.98
C ALA A 332 -12.38 22.35 -2.41
N SER A 333 -13.54 22.55 -3.01
CA SER A 333 -14.82 21.93 -2.59
C SER A 333 -15.39 21.00 -3.66
N ASN A 334 -14.80 20.98 -4.85
CA ASN A 334 -15.18 20.10 -5.95
C ASN A 334 -13.98 19.68 -6.80
N ALA A 335 -14.18 18.74 -7.69
CA ALA A 335 -13.13 18.13 -8.51
C ALA A 335 -12.37 19.15 -9.40
N LYS A 336 -13.09 20.11 -10.01
CA LYS A 336 -12.47 21.12 -10.90
C LYS A 336 -11.59 22.09 -10.11
N GLU A 337 -12.06 22.53 -8.95
CA GLU A 337 -11.27 23.36 -8.04
C GLU A 337 -10.03 22.62 -7.57
N PHE A 338 -10.17 21.34 -7.15
CA PHE A 338 -9.04 20.53 -6.71
C PHE A 338 -7.97 20.39 -7.80
N GLU A 339 -8.34 20.01 -9.02
CA GLU A 339 -7.38 19.89 -10.14
C GLU A 339 -6.63 21.20 -10.38
N LYS A 340 -7.34 22.34 -10.38
CA LYS A 340 -6.75 23.66 -10.58
C LYS A 340 -5.77 24.03 -9.48
N VAL A 341 -6.19 23.97 -8.21
CA VAL A 341 -5.35 24.42 -7.09
C VAL A 341 -4.20 23.46 -6.82
N PHE A 342 -4.40 22.15 -7.00
CA PHE A 342 -3.32 21.17 -6.88
C PHE A 342 -2.24 21.38 -7.94
N LYS A 343 -2.63 21.63 -9.19
CA LYS A 343 -1.68 21.95 -10.27
C LYS A 343 -0.87 23.21 -9.93
N GLU A 344 -1.54 24.29 -9.52
CA GLU A 344 -0.87 25.53 -9.11
C GLU A 344 0.11 25.31 -7.97
N ALA A 345 -0.30 24.62 -6.90
CA ALA A 345 0.53 24.30 -5.74
C ALA A 345 1.75 23.43 -6.12
N PHE A 346 1.53 22.44 -6.97
CA PHE A 346 2.59 21.53 -7.38
C PHE A 346 3.62 22.23 -8.30
N GLU A 347 3.18 23.03 -9.27
CA GLU A 347 4.04 23.77 -10.20
C GLU A 347 4.83 24.90 -9.52
N ALA A 348 4.32 25.45 -8.42
CA ALA A 348 4.99 26.52 -7.66
C ALA A 348 6.33 26.09 -7.03
N LYS A 349 6.58 24.80 -6.86
CA LYS A 349 7.81 24.22 -6.25
C LYS A 349 8.13 24.86 -4.88
N LYS A 350 7.11 25.13 -4.10
CA LYS A 350 7.18 25.68 -2.74
C LYS A 350 6.30 24.82 -1.82
N PRO A 351 6.49 24.93 -0.48
CA PRO A 351 5.54 24.33 0.46
C PRO A 351 4.12 24.85 0.23
N ALA A 352 3.12 23.96 0.31
CA ALA A 352 1.71 24.32 0.16
C ALA A 352 0.81 23.39 0.97
N VAL A 353 -0.32 23.91 1.47
CA VAL A 353 -1.38 23.15 2.14
C VAL A 353 -2.71 23.36 1.42
#